data_e78983ed67ef50c92194ee9ced0cfd5c
#
_entry.id   e78983ed67ef50c92194ee9ced0cfd5c
#
_cell.length_a   1.000
_cell.length_b   1.000
_cell.length_c   1.000
_cell.angle_alpha   90.00
_cell.angle_beta   90.00
_cell.angle_gamma   90.00
#
_symmetry.space_group_name_H-M   'P 1'
#
loop_
_entity.id
_entity.type
_entity.pdbx_description
1 polymer ?
#
loop_
_entity_poly.entity_id
_entity_poly.type
_entity_poly.pdbx_seq_one_letter_code
_entity_poly.pdbx_strand_id
1 'polypeptide(L)'
;MLFNSIEFIVFLIIVYLIYRILPHRKQNIFLLIASYFFYGWWDARFLYLIIVSTSVDFSCGLMIKDGKINRNERWITALWLVFGSFLFLPIRWNELVKIIIDEKLNFSSLIYPKGFILACVATIFTILFLYITKILGKLEERKRKKVFLVISVVTNLTILGFFKYFN
;
A
#
# COMPACT_ATOMS: atom_id res chain seq x y z
N MET A 1 6.21 15.49 -1.68
CA MET A 1 6.91 16.23 -2.75
C MET A 1 6.02 16.25 -3.99
N LEU A 2 5.79 17.43 -4.57
CA LEU A 2 5.13 17.56 -5.86
C LEU A 2 6.15 17.24 -6.95
N PHE A 3 5.72 16.56 -8.04
CA PHE A 3 6.61 16.30 -9.19
C PHE A 3 7.20 17.56 -9.83
N ASN A 4 6.60 18.72 -9.53
CA ASN A 4 6.99 20.02 -10.07
C ASN A 4 7.77 20.86 -9.05
N SER A 5 8.34 20.24 -8.00
CA SER A 5 9.11 20.92 -6.96
C SER A 5 10.61 20.74 -7.15
N ILE A 6 11.38 21.74 -6.71
CA ILE A 6 12.87 21.66 -6.69
C ILE A 6 13.33 20.48 -5.83
N GLU A 7 12.62 20.20 -4.75
CA GLU A 7 12.87 19.07 -3.84
C GLU A 7 12.79 17.73 -4.58
N PHE A 8 11.84 17.58 -5.50
CA PHE A 8 11.75 16.37 -6.34
C PHE A 8 12.96 16.22 -7.26
N ILE A 9 13.42 17.31 -7.88
CA ILE A 9 14.58 17.28 -8.77
C ILE A 9 15.84 16.86 -8.00
N VAL A 10 16.06 17.45 -6.82
CA VAL A 10 17.18 17.09 -5.93
C VAL A 10 17.10 15.63 -5.51
N PHE A 11 15.92 15.19 -5.08
CA PHE A 11 15.67 13.78 -4.73
C PHE A 11 15.98 12.84 -5.90
N LEU A 12 15.51 13.16 -7.10
CA LEU A 12 15.73 12.36 -8.31
C LEU A 12 17.22 12.23 -8.65
N ILE A 13 17.97 13.33 -8.55
CA ILE A 13 19.42 13.33 -8.78
C ILE A 13 20.14 12.42 -7.77
N ILE A 14 19.79 12.54 -6.49
CA ILE A 14 20.39 11.71 -5.43
C ILE A 14 20.08 10.23 -5.68
N VAL A 15 18.80 9.90 -5.95
CA VAL A 15 18.37 8.52 -6.25
C VAL A 15 19.11 7.97 -7.47
N TYR A 16 19.24 8.77 -8.53
CA TYR A 16 19.95 8.36 -9.74
C TYR A 16 21.44 8.07 -9.49
N LEU A 17 22.12 8.95 -8.74
CA LEU A 17 23.54 8.77 -8.41
C LEU A 17 23.76 7.49 -7.59
N ILE A 18 22.96 7.27 -6.56
CA ILE A 18 23.04 6.05 -5.73
C ILE A 18 22.71 4.80 -6.57
N TYR A 19 21.69 4.88 -7.43
CA TYR A 19 21.31 3.78 -8.33
C TYR A 19 22.48 3.35 -9.22
N ARG A 20 23.25 4.29 -9.76
CA ARG A 20 24.42 3.96 -10.61
C ARG A 20 25.54 3.23 -9.86
N ILE A 21 25.71 3.49 -8.58
CA ILE A 21 26.78 2.89 -7.76
C ILE A 21 26.38 1.48 -7.29
N LEU A 22 25.08 1.20 -7.20
CA LEU A 22 24.59 -0.07 -6.66
C LEU A 22 24.71 -1.23 -7.66
N PRO A 23 25.06 -2.46 -7.18
CA PRO A 23 25.03 -3.66 -8.02
C PRO A 23 23.58 -4.00 -8.42
N HIS A 24 23.40 -4.58 -9.60
CA HIS A 24 22.12 -4.80 -10.26
C HIS A 24 21.03 -5.43 -9.36
N ARG A 25 21.39 -6.40 -8.52
CA ARG A 25 20.45 -7.04 -7.59
C ARG A 25 19.90 -6.10 -6.50
N LYS A 26 20.68 -5.09 -6.10
CA LYS A 26 20.28 -4.12 -5.06
C LYS A 26 19.56 -2.91 -5.65
N GLN A 27 19.71 -2.64 -6.94
CA GLN A 27 19.06 -1.52 -7.62
C GLN A 27 17.54 -1.55 -7.48
N ASN A 28 16.91 -2.72 -7.71
CA ASN A 28 15.45 -2.85 -7.62
C ASN A 28 14.93 -2.63 -6.19
N ILE A 29 15.65 -3.15 -5.19
CA ILE A 29 15.29 -2.95 -3.77
C ILE A 29 15.43 -1.48 -3.40
N PHE A 30 16.52 -0.84 -3.85
CA PHE A 30 16.74 0.58 -3.60
C PHE A 30 15.66 1.45 -4.25
N LEU A 31 15.30 1.20 -5.51
CA LEU A 31 14.22 1.93 -6.19
C LEU A 31 12.86 1.73 -5.49
N LEU A 32 12.59 0.53 -4.99
CA LEU A 32 11.39 0.25 -4.20
C LEU A 32 11.36 1.13 -2.94
N ILE A 33 12.45 1.14 -2.18
CA ILE A 33 12.57 1.95 -0.95
C ILE A 33 12.44 3.44 -1.29
N ALA A 34 13.13 3.92 -2.32
CA ALA A 34 13.06 5.31 -2.77
C ALA A 34 11.64 5.72 -3.19
N SER A 35 10.91 4.83 -3.89
CA SER A 35 9.51 5.05 -4.25
C SER A 35 8.61 5.17 -3.01
N TYR A 36 8.74 4.26 -2.05
CA TYR A 36 7.98 4.35 -0.80
C TYR A 36 8.31 5.62 -0.01
N PHE A 37 9.58 6.00 0.05
CA PHE A 37 10.01 7.26 0.67
C PHE A 37 9.37 8.46 -0.01
N PHE A 38 9.38 8.52 -1.34
CA PHE A 38 8.78 9.61 -2.11
C PHE A 38 7.27 9.76 -1.84
N TYR A 39 6.52 8.64 -1.88
CA TYR A 39 5.09 8.66 -1.60
C TYR A 39 4.78 8.97 -0.13
N GLY A 40 5.54 8.41 0.80
CA GLY A 40 5.37 8.63 2.24
C GLY A 40 5.73 10.04 2.70
N TRP A 41 6.57 10.76 1.95
CA TRP A 41 6.95 12.14 2.25
C TRP A 41 5.76 13.10 2.26
N TRP A 42 4.79 12.88 1.39
CA TRP A 42 3.59 13.69 1.38
C TRP A 42 2.64 13.33 2.53
N ASP A 43 2.22 12.08 2.56
CA ASP A 43 1.39 11.52 3.63
C ASP A 43 1.60 9.99 3.68
N ALA A 44 2.05 9.50 4.82
CA ALA A 44 2.30 8.08 5.02
C ALA A 44 1.04 7.20 4.82
N ARG A 45 -0.17 7.79 4.92
CA ARG A 45 -1.43 7.10 4.65
C ARG A 45 -1.53 6.60 3.20
N PHE A 46 -0.88 7.28 2.26
CA PHE A 46 -0.83 6.83 0.86
C PHE A 46 -0.05 5.53 0.68
N LEU A 47 0.91 5.25 1.56
CA LEU A 47 1.61 3.96 1.55
C LEU A 47 0.66 2.80 1.82
N TYR A 48 -0.34 3.01 2.67
CA TYR A 48 -1.36 1.99 2.89
C TYR A 48 -2.16 1.67 1.62
N LEU A 49 -2.47 2.67 0.81
CA LEU A 49 -3.18 2.44 -0.47
C LEU A 49 -2.34 1.65 -1.47
N ILE A 50 -1.02 1.86 -1.48
CA ILE A 50 -0.11 1.03 -2.29
C ILE A 50 -0.11 -0.41 -1.79
N ILE A 51 -0.10 -0.63 -0.47
CA ILE A 51 -0.20 -1.97 0.12
C ILE A 51 -1.52 -2.65 -0.27
N VAL A 52 -2.65 -1.93 -0.22
CA VAL A 52 -3.96 -2.45 -0.64
C VAL A 52 -3.94 -2.84 -2.12
N SER A 53 -3.53 -1.92 -3.01
CA SER A 53 -3.45 -2.18 -4.45
C SER A 53 -2.61 -3.41 -4.75
N THR A 54 -1.38 -3.46 -4.22
CA THR A 54 -0.45 -4.58 -4.45
C THR A 54 -1.00 -5.90 -3.89
N SER A 55 -1.64 -5.88 -2.73
CA SER A 55 -2.21 -7.09 -2.11
C SER A 55 -3.41 -7.62 -2.87
N VAL A 56 -4.25 -6.73 -3.40
CA VAL A 56 -5.38 -7.11 -4.27
C VAL A 56 -4.87 -7.71 -5.57
N ASP A 57 -3.91 -7.06 -6.23
CA ASP A 57 -3.33 -7.54 -7.48
C ASP A 57 -2.61 -8.87 -7.32
N PHE A 58 -1.86 -9.05 -6.24
CA PHE A 58 -1.22 -10.33 -5.90
C PHE A 58 -2.26 -11.43 -5.71
N SER A 59 -3.30 -11.18 -4.94
CA SER A 59 -4.37 -12.16 -4.71
C SER A 59 -5.13 -12.50 -5.99
N CYS A 60 -5.44 -11.50 -6.81
CA CYS A 60 -6.09 -11.70 -8.11
C CYS A 60 -5.17 -12.48 -9.06
N GLY A 61 -3.87 -12.19 -9.10
CA GLY A 61 -2.89 -12.92 -9.89
C GLY A 61 -2.83 -14.41 -9.54
N LEU A 62 -2.81 -14.76 -8.24
CA LEU A 62 -2.86 -16.14 -7.77
C LEU A 62 -4.16 -16.83 -8.19
N MET A 63 -5.30 -16.14 -8.07
CA MET A 63 -6.59 -16.70 -8.46
C MET A 63 -6.71 -16.89 -9.97
N ILE A 64 -6.06 -16.07 -10.78
CA ILE A 64 -6.00 -16.22 -12.23
C ILE A 64 -5.10 -17.39 -12.62
N LYS A 65 -3.92 -17.49 -11.97
CA LYS A 65 -2.91 -18.53 -12.28
C LYS A 65 -3.33 -19.89 -11.76
N ASP A 66 -3.53 -20.01 -10.44
CA ASP A 66 -3.64 -21.29 -9.75
C ASP A 66 -5.08 -21.65 -9.35
N GLY A 67 -5.99 -20.68 -9.46
CA GLY A 67 -7.40 -20.85 -9.09
C GLY A 67 -7.66 -20.94 -7.59
N LYS A 68 -6.63 -20.83 -6.78
CA LYS A 68 -6.69 -20.89 -5.31
C LYS A 68 -5.58 -20.04 -4.71
N ILE A 69 -5.83 -19.54 -3.51
CA ILE A 69 -4.81 -18.91 -2.67
C ILE A 69 -4.45 -19.90 -1.58
N ASN A 70 -3.18 -20.29 -1.49
CA ASN A 70 -2.69 -21.17 -0.45
C ASN A 70 -2.86 -20.55 0.93
N ARG A 71 -2.88 -21.39 1.98
CA ARG A 71 -3.07 -20.92 3.35
C ARG A 71 -2.01 -19.89 3.76
N ASN A 72 -0.76 -20.13 3.42
CA ASN A 72 0.35 -19.23 3.76
C ASN A 72 0.23 -17.88 3.03
N GLU A 73 -0.06 -17.88 1.73
CA GLU A 73 -0.25 -16.67 0.93
C GLU A 73 -1.41 -15.83 1.45
N ARG A 74 -2.50 -16.48 1.85
CA ARG A 74 -3.67 -15.81 2.46
C ARG A 74 -3.30 -15.14 3.78
N TRP A 75 -2.54 -15.82 4.65
CA TRP A 75 -2.07 -15.25 5.90
C TRP A 75 -1.11 -14.08 5.67
N ILE A 76 -0.18 -14.19 4.73
CA ILE A 76 0.75 -13.12 4.37
C ILE A 76 -0.03 -11.89 3.89
N THR A 77 -0.98 -12.06 2.96
CA THR A 77 -1.82 -10.95 2.46
C THR A 77 -2.63 -10.32 3.58
N ALA A 78 -3.26 -11.15 4.45
CA ALA A 78 -4.01 -10.65 5.59
C ALA A 78 -3.15 -9.85 6.56
N LEU A 79 -1.97 -10.39 6.92
CA LEU A 79 -1.03 -9.71 7.81
C LEU A 79 -0.55 -8.37 7.25
N TRP A 80 -0.20 -8.31 5.96
CA TRP A 80 0.21 -7.06 5.32
C TRP A 80 -0.89 -6.01 5.32
N LEU A 81 -2.12 -6.39 5.00
CA LEU A 81 -3.26 -5.48 4.97
C LEU A 81 -3.63 -4.99 6.37
N VAL A 82 -3.70 -5.90 7.35
CA VAL A 82 -4.08 -5.55 8.73
C VAL A 82 -2.97 -4.76 9.41
N PHE A 83 -1.73 -5.25 9.36
CA PHE A 83 -0.58 -4.56 9.96
C PHE A 83 -0.38 -3.18 9.32
N GLY A 84 -0.43 -3.09 7.99
CA GLY A 84 -0.35 -1.81 7.28
C GLY A 84 -1.46 -0.84 7.67
N SER A 85 -2.70 -1.31 7.87
CA SER A 85 -3.80 -0.44 8.28
C SER A 85 -3.56 0.18 9.67
N PHE A 86 -3.11 -0.62 10.64
CA PHE A 86 -2.81 -0.13 11.98
C PHE A 86 -1.53 0.69 12.06
N LEU A 87 -0.57 0.46 11.16
CA LEU A 87 0.68 1.22 11.12
C LEU A 87 0.49 2.61 10.47
N PHE A 88 -0.26 2.69 9.38
CA PHE A 88 -0.30 3.92 8.58
C PHE A 88 -1.54 4.78 8.83
N LEU A 89 -2.69 4.23 9.19
CA LEU A 89 -3.92 5.01 9.31
C LEU A 89 -4.07 5.76 10.64
N PRO A 90 -3.75 5.18 11.83
CA PRO A 90 -3.92 5.86 13.11
C PRO A 90 -2.79 6.80 13.46
N ILE A 91 -1.59 6.64 12.87
CA ILE A 91 -0.37 7.36 13.27
C ILE A 91 -0.19 8.61 12.43
N ARG A 92 0.04 9.75 13.09
CA ARG A 92 0.42 11.01 12.46
C ARG A 92 1.94 11.06 12.25
N TRP A 93 2.40 10.45 11.19
CA TRP A 93 3.82 10.35 10.87
C TRP A 93 4.52 11.71 10.76
N ASN A 94 3.82 12.75 10.26
CA ASN A 94 4.35 14.11 10.14
C ASN A 94 4.63 14.75 11.52
N GLU A 95 3.79 14.44 12.52
CA GLU A 95 4.01 14.91 13.90
C GLU A 95 5.14 14.11 14.58
N LEU A 96 5.29 12.84 14.25
CA LEU A 96 6.36 12.00 14.79
C LEU A 96 7.74 12.55 14.41
N VAL A 97 7.92 13.00 13.17
CA VAL A 97 9.17 13.64 12.72
C VAL A 97 9.45 14.92 13.50
N LYS A 98 8.43 15.77 13.75
CA LYS A 98 8.58 16.99 14.55
C LYS A 98 8.93 16.69 16.00
N ILE A 99 8.34 15.67 16.60
CA ILE A 99 8.62 15.27 18.00
C ILE A 99 10.06 14.80 18.14
N ILE A 100 10.60 14.07 17.17
CA ILE A 100 12.00 13.64 17.18
C ILE A 100 12.97 14.83 17.13
N ILE A 101 12.58 15.92 16.43
CA ILE A 101 13.41 17.12 16.27
C ILE A 101 13.29 18.02 17.50
N ASP A 102 12.08 18.20 18.09
CA ASP A 102 11.79 19.20 19.14
C ASP A 102 11.82 18.64 20.58
N GLU A 103 12.16 17.37 20.79
CA GLU A 103 12.26 16.69 22.11
C GLU A 103 11.02 16.80 23.03
N LYS A 104 9.89 17.35 22.57
CA LYS A 104 8.65 17.44 23.33
C LYS A 104 7.74 16.26 23.04
N LEU A 105 7.92 15.17 23.79
CA LEU A 105 7.13 13.95 23.68
C LEU A 105 5.69 14.13 24.17
N ASN A 106 4.78 14.40 23.26
CA ASN A 106 3.34 14.37 23.55
C ASN A 106 2.69 13.20 22.77
N PHE A 107 2.77 12.00 23.34
CA PHE A 107 2.27 10.77 22.70
C PHE A 107 0.78 10.82 22.34
N SER A 108 -0.03 11.61 23.07
CA SER A 108 -1.45 11.76 22.79
C SER A 108 -1.74 12.44 21.44
N SER A 109 -0.83 13.29 20.96
CA SER A 109 -0.96 13.97 19.66
C SER A 109 -0.66 13.06 18.46
N LEU A 110 0.07 11.97 18.68
CA LEU A 110 0.47 11.02 17.62
C LEU A 110 -0.68 10.17 17.10
N ILE A 111 -1.65 9.88 17.96
CA ILE A 111 -2.74 8.98 17.63
C ILE A 111 -3.94 9.79 17.12
N TYR A 112 -4.37 9.45 15.91
CA TYR A 112 -5.57 10.00 15.30
C TYR A 112 -6.76 9.04 15.54
N PRO A 113 -7.73 9.37 16.44
CA PRO A 113 -8.80 8.45 16.79
C PRO A 113 -9.65 7.99 15.60
N LYS A 114 -9.94 8.90 14.65
CA LYS A 114 -10.66 8.53 13.41
C LYS A 114 -9.86 7.57 12.53
N GLY A 115 -8.52 7.64 12.57
CA GLY A 115 -7.64 6.70 11.86
C GLY A 115 -7.74 5.28 12.41
N PHE A 116 -7.99 5.13 13.73
CA PHE A 116 -8.22 3.83 14.33
C PHE A 116 -9.53 3.19 13.83
N ILE A 117 -10.59 3.99 13.72
CA ILE A 117 -11.86 3.53 13.12
C ILE A 117 -11.64 3.08 11.68
N LEU A 118 -10.88 3.86 10.89
CA LEU A 118 -10.54 3.49 9.52
C LEU A 118 -9.73 2.19 9.45
N ALA A 119 -8.79 1.95 10.37
CA ALA A 119 -8.04 0.70 10.44
C ALA A 119 -8.94 -0.50 10.76
N CYS A 120 -9.92 -0.34 11.66
CA CYS A 120 -10.92 -1.38 11.94
C CYS A 120 -11.78 -1.67 10.71
N VAL A 121 -12.26 -0.64 10.00
CA VAL A 121 -13.01 -0.79 8.75
C VAL A 121 -12.17 -1.50 7.68
N ALA A 122 -10.91 -1.12 7.53
CA ALA A 122 -9.98 -1.77 6.60
C ALA A 122 -9.74 -3.25 6.94
N THR A 123 -9.71 -3.59 8.23
CA THR A 123 -9.61 -4.99 8.69
C THR A 123 -10.85 -5.80 8.32
N ILE A 124 -12.04 -5.24 8.52
CA ILE A 124 -13.30 -5.86 8.11
C ILE A 124 -13.32 -6.07 6.59
N PHE A 125 -12.92 -5.04 5.83
CA PHE A 125 -12.81 -5.14 4.38
C PHE A 125 -11.83 -6.24 3.94
N THR A 126 -10.68 -6.38 4.62
CA THR A 126 -9.70 -7.45 4.36
C THR A 126 -10.31 -8.83 4.55
N ILE A 127 -11.04 -9.05 5.66
CA ILE A 127 -11.70 -10.33 5.93
C ILE A 127 -12.74 -10.63 4.86
N LEU A 128 -13.57 -9.63 4.50
CA LEU A 128 -14.58 -9.76 3.46
C LEU A 128 -13.96 -10.08 2.09
N PHE A 129 -12.90 -9.38 1.71
CA PHE A 129 -12.17 -9.60 0.47
C PHE A 129 -11.63 -11.04 0.41
N LEU A 130 -10.96 -11.53 1.45
CA LEU A 130 -10.44 -12.90 1.50
C LEU A 130 -11.56 -13.95 1.51
N TYR A 131 -12.72 -13.64 2.05
CA TYR A 131 -13.88 -14.51 1.99
C TYR A 131 -14.47 -14.56 0.57
N ILE A 132 -14.62 -13.42 -0.08
CA ILE A 132 -15.08 -13.30 -1.48
C ILE A 132 -14.15 -14.06 -2.42
N THR A 133 -12.84 -13.93 -2.27
CA THR A 133 -11.87 -14.68 -3.11
C THR A 133 -12.06 -16.19 -2.97
N LYS A 134 -12.40 -16.68 -1.79
CA LYS A 134 -12.69 -18.11 -1.55
C LYS A 134 -13.97 -18.57 -2.26
N ILE A 135 -15.01 -17.74 -2.28
CA ILE A 135 -16.27 -18.04 -2.98
C ILE A 135 -16.07 -18.02 -4.49
N LEU A 136 -15.50 -16.95 -5.00
CA LEU A 136 -15.26 -16.74 -6.43
C LEU A 136 -14.26 -17.76 -7.02
N GLY A 137 -13.40 -18.33 -6.18
CA GLY A 137 -12.47 -19.39 -6.58
C GLY A 137 -13.16 -20.67 -7.07
N LYS A 138 -14.43 -20.89 -6.70
CA LYS A 138 -15.24 -22.03 -7.13
C LYS A 138 -15.83 -21.87 -8.54
N LEU A 139 -15.69 -20.69 -9.14
CA LEU A 139 -16.19 -20.43 -10.49
C LEU A 139 -15.41 -21.25 -11.54
N GLU A 140 -16.08 -21.51 -12.66
CA GLU A 140 -15.47 -22.06 -13.86
C GLU A 140 -14.24 -21.23 -14.29
N GLU A 141 -13.18 -21.88 -14.73
CA GLU A 141 -11.87 -21.27 -14.97
C GLU A 141 -11.95 -19.99 -15.83
N ARG A 142 -12.68 -20.01 -16.93
CA ARG A 142 -12.82 -18.86 -17.84
C ARG A 142 -13.52 -17.66 -17.17
N LYS A 143 -14.58 -17.93 -16.42
CA LYS A 143 -15.34 -16.90 -15.67
C LYS A 143 -14.50 -16.35 -14.52
N ARG A 144 -13.84 -17.23 -13.77
CA ARG A 144 -12.95 -16.86 -12.67
C ARG A 144 -11.86 -15.89 -13.13
N LYS A 145 -11.12 -16.24 -14.21
CA LYS A 145 -10.06 -15.39 -14.76
C LYS A 145 -10.59 -14.00 -15.13
N LYS A 146 -11.74 -13.90 -15.79
CA LYS A 146 -12.35 -12.61 -16.13
C LYS A 146 -12.73 -11.80 -14.90
N VAL A 147 -13.38 -12.43 -13.92
CA VAL A 147 -13.84 -11.74 -12.69
C VAL A 147 -12.65 -11.17 -11.92
N PHE A 148 -11.59 -11.95 -11.70
CA PHE A 148 -10.42 -11.47 -10.96
C PHE A 148 -9.63 -10.41 -11.73
N LEU A 149 -9.56 -10.49 -13.06
CA LEU A 149 -8.98 -9.42 -13.87
C LEU A 149 -9.78 -8.13 -13.74
N VAL A 150 -11.12 -8.19 -13.80
CA VAL A 150 -11.97 -7.01 -13.63
C VAL A 150 -11.82 -6.43 -12.22
N ILE A 151 -11.79 -7.25 -11.17
CA ILE A 151 -11.59 -6.79 -9.79
C ILE A 151 -10.27 -6.02 -9.66
N SER A 152 -9.15 -6.56 -10.17
CA SER A 152 -7.85 -5.90 -10.14
C SER A 152 -7.89 -4.54 -10.85
N VAL A 153 -8.36 -4.52 -12.10
CA VAL A 153 -8.43 -3.28 -12.91
C VAL A 153 -9.34 -2.24 -12.25
N VAL A 154 -10.55 -2.63 -11.82
CA VAL A 154 -11.50 -1.70 -11.18
C VAL A 154 -10.93 -1.14 -9.89
N THR A 155 -10.30 -1.96 -9.05
CA THR A 155 -9.69 -1.49 -7.80
C THR A 155 -8.60 -0.46 -8.07
N ASN A 156 -7.69 -0.73 -9.00
CA ASN A 156 -6.61 0.19 -9.35
C ASN A 156 -7.14 1.49 -9.96
N LEU A 157 -8.11 1.42 -10.87
CA LEU A 157 -8.74 2.61 -11.45
C LEU A 157 -9.51 3.42 -10.41
N THR A 158 -10.17 2.78 -9.46
CA THR A 158 -10.89 3.46 -8.37
C THR A 158 -9.91 4.22 -7.47
N ILE A 159 -8.81 3.57 -7.07
CA ILE A 159 -7.76 4.22 -6.28
C ILE A 159 -7.18 5.42 -7.04
N LEU A 160 -6.82 5.23 -8.32
CA LEU A 160 -6.27 6.30 -9.16
C LEU A 160 -7.28 7.44 -9.36
N GLY A 161 -8.55 7.11 -9.62
CA GLY A 161 -9.62 8.09 -9.79
C GLY A 161 -9.86 8.90 -8.52
N PHE A 162 -9.85 8.24 -7.35
CA PHE A 162 -9.96 8.92 -6.06
C PHE A 162 -8.86 9.96 -5.90
N PHE A 163 -7.59 9.61 -6.17
CA PHE A 163 -6.49 10.56 -6.08
C PHE A 163 -6.57 11.70 -7.08
N LYS A 164 -7.07 11.44 -8.28
CA LYS A 164 -7.15 12.47 -9.32
C LYS A 164 -8.26 13.49 -9.07
N TYR A 165 -9.39 13.08 -8.48
CA TYR A 165 -10.59 13.92 -8.41
C TYR A 165 -10.94 14.42 -7.01
N PHE A 166 -10.35 13.83 -5.95
CA PHE A 166 -10.63 14.21 -4.55
C PHE A 166 -9.42 14.84 -3.83
N ASN A 167 -8.39 15.20 -4.59
CA ASN A 167 -7.22 15.93 -4.05
C ASN A 167 -7.24 17.38 -4.53
#